data_125e7cac54e2660cea81dff82db64a46
#
_entry.id   125e7cac54e2660cea81dff82db64a46
#
_cell.length_a   1.000
_cell.length_b   1.000
_cell.length_c   1.000
_cell.angle_alpha   90.00
_cell.angle_beta   90.00
_cell.angle_gamma   90.00
#
_symmetry.space_group_name_H-M   'P 1'
#
loop_
_entity.id
_entity.type
_entity.pdbx_description
1 polymer ?
#
loop_
_entity_poly.entity_id
_entity_poly.type
_entity_poly.pdbx_seq_one_letter_code
_entity_poly.pdbx_strand_id
1 'polypeptide(L)'
;GRPVIVSDPVPPQSVIDHATEIGADLWLFGRDFNFTGDKQQWGWAGRGRRYSGLAYPALRGANQLVNASGVLAALEALRSEMPVTAQAIRNGLAMVELPGRFQIVPGQPALVFDVAHNAHAVAALTENLDAMGFYPTTHVVFGAMADKDVAPMLARVAPLVDRWYFCDLPTERAAKATQLQAVWQAGNARKDVQASTHANPQAALDAAVAAADPTDRIVVFGSFFTVG
;
A
#
# COMPACT_ATOMS: atom_id res chain seq x y z
N GLY A 1 22.11 -12.18 -20.49
CA GLY A 1 20.67 -11.86 -20.38
C GLY A 1 20.42 -10.50 -19.77
N ARG A 2 19.19 -10.02 -19.83
CA ARG A 2 18.79 -8.78 -19.16
C ARG A 2 18.67 -9.01 -17.64
N PRO A 3 18.90 -8.00 -16.79
CA PRO A 3 18.72 -8.15 -15.36
C PRO A 3 17.23 -8.33 -15.02
N VAL A 4 16.96 -9.24 -14.08
CA VAL A 4 15.66 -9.47 -13.45
C VAL A 4 15.81 -9.27 -11.95
N ILE A 5 15.18 -8.25 -11.41
CA ILE A 5 15.27 -7.89 -10.00
C ILE A 5 14.02 -8.39 -9.26
N VAL A 6 14.20 -9.24 -8.28
CA VAL A 6 13.13 -9.82 -7.47
C VAL A 6 13.31 -9.38 -6.02
N SER A 7 12.43 -8.48 -5.57
CA SER A 7 12.46 -7.93 -4.21
C SER A 7 11.63 -8.73 -3.22
N ASP A 8 10.83 -9.70 -3.68
CA ASP A 8 10.07 -10.57 -2.79
C ASP A 8 11.04 -11.45 -1.99
N PRO A 9 10.98 -11.45 -0.64
CA PRO A 9 11.82 -12.33 0.18
C PRO A 9 11.55 -13.83 -0.05
N VAL A 10 10.35 -14.17 -0.50
CA VAL A 10 9.91 -15.55 -0.80
C VAL A 10 9.25 -15.59 -2.18
N PRO A 11 10.03 -15.43 -3.26
CA PRO A 11 9.46 -15.37 -4.60
C PRO A 11 8.88 -16.72 -5.04
N PRO A 12 7.81 -16.72 -5.85
CA PRO A 12 7.33 -17.95 -6.47
C PRO A 12 8.43 -18.65 -7.26
N GLN A 13 8.54 -19.98 -7.12
CA GLN A 13 9.56 -20.76 -7.82
C GLN A 13 9.49 -20.57 -9.34
N SER A 14 8.29 -20.44 -9.90
CA SER A 14 8.06 -20.19 -11.33
C SER A 14 8.78 -18.93 -11.87
N VAL A 15 8.97 -17.90 -11.04
CA VAL A 15 9.72 -16.69 -11.42
C VAL A 15 11.21 -17.02 -11.57
N ILE A 16 11.76 -17.80 -10.64
CA ILE A 16 13.15 -18.24 -10.65
C ILE A 16 13.43 -19.16 -11.84
N ASP A 17 12.55 -20.14 -12.05
CA ASP A 17 12.66 -21.10 -13.13
C ASP A 17 12.63 -20.42 -14.50
N HIS A 18 11.67 -19.51 -14.71
CA HIS A 18 11.53 -18.76 -15.95
C HIS A 18 12.76 -17.84 -16.20
N ALA A 19 13.23 -17.13 -15.17
CA ALA A 19 14.44 -16.31 -15.30
C ALA A 19 15.66 -17.15 -15.71
N THR A 20 15.76 -18.36 -15.19
CA THR A 20 16.84 -19.31 -15.55
C THR A 20 16.67 -19.82 -16.98
N GLU A 21 15.47 -20.19 -17.39
CA GLU A 21 15.13 -20.68 -18.74
C GLU A 21 15.52 -19.67 -19.83
N ILE A 22 15.20 -18.38 -19.61
CA ILE A 22 15.52 -17.31 -20.57
C ILE A 22 16.96 -16.76 -20.43
N GLY A 23 17.77 -17.32 -19.55
CA GLY A 23 19.14 -16.88 -19.30
C GLY A 23 19.25 -15.45 -18.77
N ALA A 24 18.30 -15.02 -17.92
CA ALA A 24 18.34 -13.70 -17.32
C ALA A 24 19.41 -13.60 -16.22
N ASP A 25 19.95 -12.39 -16.00
CA ASP A 25 20.79 -12.10 -14.84
C ASP A 25 19.88 -11.85 -13.62
N LEU A 26 19.63 -12.91 -12.85
CA LEU A 26 18.69 -12.92 -11.73
C LEU A 26 19.33 -12.37 -10.45
N TRP A 27 18.73 -11.29 -9.92
CA TRP A 27 19.08 -10.67 -8.66
C TRP A 27 17.96 -10.91 -7.62
N LEU A 28 18.28 -11.59 -6.54
CA LEU A 28 17.34 -11.93 -5.48
C LEU A 28 17.61 -11.12 -4.22
N PHE A 29 16.54 -10.60 -3.62
CA PHE A 29 16.60 -10.03 -2.27
C PHE A 29 17.12 -11.07 -1.25
N GLY A 30 17.97 -10.64 -0.33
CA GLY A 30 18.60 -11.51 0.66
C GLY A 30 19.83 -12.27 0.16
N ARG A 31 20.01 -12.43 -1.17
CA ARG A 31 21.16 -13.09 -1.78
C ARG A 31 22.09 -12.09 -2.48
N ASP A 32 21.56 -11.32 -3.41
CA ASP A 32 22.33 -10.43 -4.29
C ASP A 32 22.28 -8.98 -3.82
N PHE A 33 21.24 -8.61 -3.11
CA PHE A 33 21.10 -7.31 -2.47
C PHE A 33 20.26 -7.42 -1.19
N ASN A 34 20.53 -6.52 -0.26
CA ASN A 34 19.82 -6.47 1.03
C ASN A 34 19.89 -5.07 1.63
N PHE A 35 19.10 -4.84 2.68
CA PHE A 35 19.16 -3.64 3.48
C PHE A 35 19.30 -3.95 4.96
N THR A 36 19.81 -2.98 5.71
CA THR A 36 19.82 -2.96 7.17
C THR A 36 19.36 -1.57 7.62
N GLY A 37 18.72 -1.46 8.77
CA GLY A 37 18.25 -0.18 9.26
C GLY A 37 18.07 -0.15 10.77
N ASP A 38 18.06 1.07 11.33
CA ASP A 38 17.74 1.38 12.71
C ASP A 38 16.54 2.35 12.75
N LYS A 39 16.28 3.03 13.86
CA LYS A 39 15.16 3.98 13.98
C LYS A 39 15.34 5.29 13.19
N GLN A 40 16.55 5.60 12.73
CA GLN A 40 16.90 6.90 12.14
C GLN A 40 17.31 6.82 10.69
N GLN A 41 18.00 5.75 10.30
CA GLN A 41 18.61 5.61 9.00
C GLN A 41 18.66 4.15 8.55
N TRP A 42 18.86 3.95 7.26
CA TRP A 42 19.07 2.64 6.70
C TRP A 42 20.28 2.60 5.76
N GLY A 43 20.74 1.43 5.46
CA GLY A 43 21.80 1.17 4.51
C GLY A 43 21.39 0.06 3.55
N TRP A 44 21.98 0.08 2.38
CA TRP A 44 21.75 -0.90 1.33
C TRP A 44 23.07 -1.46 0.82
N ALA A 45 23.09 -2.74 0.48
CA ALA A 45 24.20 -3.42 -0.15
C ALA A 45 23.72 -4.26 -1.34
N GLY A 46 24.31 -4.08 -2.50
CA GLY A 46 24.15 -4.89 -3.69
C GLY A 46 25.43 -5.66 -4.02
N ARG A 47 25.54 -6.17 -5.27
CA ARG A 47 26.68 -6.96 -5.72
C ARG A 47 27.99 -6.17 -5.76
N GLY A 48 27.94 -4.90 -6.13
CA GLY A 48 29.16 -4.06 -6.29
C GLY A 48 29.05 -2.71 -5.60
N ARG A 49 27.90 -2.34 -5.02
CA ARG A 49 27.69 -1.06 -4.37
C ARG A 49 27.12 -1.17 -2.98
N ARG A 50 27.42 -0.15 -2.17
CA ARG A 50 26.84 0.02 -0.83
C ARG A 50 26.48 1.49 -0.63
N TYR A 51 25.35 1.71 0.04
CA TYR A 51 24.91 3.02 0.50
C TYR A 51 24.68 2.93 2.00
N SER A 52 25.20 3.87 2.76
CA SER A 52 25.01 3.98 4.21
C SER A 52 24.41 5.32 4.55
N GLY A 53 23.76 5.42 5.70
CA GLY A 53 23.19 6.67 6.19
C GLY A 53 22.13 7.24 5.25
N LEU A 54 21.30 6.38 4.65
CA LEU A 54 20.14 6.79 3.87
C LEU A 54 19.02 7.19 4.83
N ALA A 55 18.38 8.32 4.57
CA ALA A 55 17.10 8.65 5.19
C ALA A 55 16.03 7.66 4.71
N TYR A 56 15.07 7.35 5.56
CA TYR A 56 13.93 6.50 5.16
C TYR A 56 13.20 7.12 3.96
N PRO A 57 12.68 6.30 3.02
CA PRO A 57 11.90 6.80 1.91
C PRO A 57 10.71 7.63 2.40
N ALA A 58 10.35 8.66 1.63
CA ALA A 58 9.16 9.47 1.93
C ALA A 58 7.86 8.66 1.90
N LEU A 59 7.81 7.61 1.08
CA LEU A 59 6.69 6.65 1.08
C LEU A 59 6.69 5.85 2.39
N ARG A 60 5.55 5.82 3.04
CA ARG A 60 5.35 5.13 4.32
C ARG A 60 4.86 3.69 4.12
N GLY A 61 5.22 2.81 5.04
CA GLY A 61 4.75 1.43 5.08
C GLY A 61 5.88 0.39 5.19
N ALA A 62 5.57 -0.75 5.79
CA ALA A 62 6.54 -1.82 6.08
C ALA A 62 7.29 -2.32 4.84
N ASN A 63 6.63 -2.36 3.69
CA ASN A 63 7.21 -2.86 2.43
C ASN A 63 8.07 -1.83 1.69
N GLN A 64 8.13 -0.57 2.13
CA GLN A 64 8.79 0.47 1.34
C GLN A 64 10.31 0.33 1.31
N LEU A 65 10.94 -0.22 2.35
CA LEU A 65 12.37 -0.53 2.32
C LEU A 65 12.69 -1.68 1.35
N VAL A 66 11.84 -2.69 1.28
CA VAL A 66 11.96 -3.79 0.31
C VAL A 66 11.85 -3.23 -1.11
N ASN A 67 10.84 -2.39 -1.36
CA ASN A 67 10.65 -1.73 -2.66
C ASN A 67 11.83 -0.82 -3.02
N ALA A 68 12.26 0.05 -2.12
CA ALA A 68 13.43 0.91 -2.32
C ALA A 68 14.71 0.10 -2.57
N SER A 69 14.87 -1.02 -1.86
CA SER A 69 16.00 -1.93 -2.04
C SER A 69 16.02 -2.53 -3.45
N GLY A 70 14.87 -2.93 -3.99
CA GLY A 70 14.74 -3.40 -5.37
C GLY A 70 15.03 -2.30 -6.39
N VAL A 71 14.59 -1.07 -6.14
CA VAL A 71 14.93 0.09 -6.99
C VAL A 71 16.44 0.30 -7.03
N LEU A 72 17.12 0.25 -5.88
CA LEU A 72 18.58 0.42 -5.84
C LEU A 72 19.31 -0.72 -6.57
N ALA A 73 18.81 -1.95 -6.48
CA ALA A 73 19.35 -3.08 -7.24
C ALA A 73 19.16 -2.90 -8.75
N ALA A 74 17.99 -2.41 -9.19
CA ALA A 74 17.74 -2.10 -10.60
C ALA A 74 18.67 -0.98 -11.11
N LEU A 75 18.85 0.08 -10.34
CA LEU A 75 19.79 1.17 -10.70
C LEU A 75 21.26 0.72 -10.72
N GLU A 76 21.63 -0.22 -9.86
CA GLU A 76 22.98 -0.82 -9.93
C GLU A 76 23.14 -1.69 -11.16
N ALA A 77 22.17 -2.55 -11.46
CA ALA A 77 22.21 -3.46 -12.61
C ALA A 77 22.23 -2.70 -13.95
N LEU A 78 21.56 -1.54 -14.03
CA LEU A 78 21.49 -0.69 -15.23
C LEU A 78 22.54 0.43 -15.25
N ARG A 79 23.52 0.40 -14.37
CA ARG A 79 24.45 1.51 -14.15
C ARG A 79 25.26 1.91 -15.40
N SER A 80 25.59 0.98 -16.27
CA SER A 80 26.33 1.26 -17.50
C SER A 80 25.48 2.05 -18.50
N GLU A 81 24.18 1.83 -18.50
CA GLU A 81 23.23 2.44 -19.43
C GLU A 81 22.58 3.70 -18.83
N MET A 82 22.33 3.68 -17.53
CA MET A 82 21.64 4.76 -16.80
C MET A 82 22.39 5.08 -15.50
N PRO A 83 23.49 5.82 -15.57
CA PRO A 83 24.26 6.17 -14.38
C PRO A 83 23.51 7.16 -13.49
N VAL A 84 23.30 6.79 -12.21
CA VAL A 84 22.66 7.63 -11.20
C VAL A 84 23.65 7.90 -10.07
N THR A 85 23.74 9.18 -9.63
CA THR A 85 24.62 9.58 -8.55
C THR A 85 24.02 9.19 -7.18
N ALA A 86 24.88 9.03 -6.17
CA ALA A 86 24.42 8.76 -4.80
C ALA A 86 23.54 9.92 -4.26
N GLN A 87 23.79 11.16 -4.67
CA GLN A 87 22.98 12.32 -4.27
C GLN A 87 21.58 12.26 -4.91
N ALA A 88 21.49 11.88 -6.20
CA ALA A 88 20.19 11.73 -6.86
C ALA A 88 19.36 10.61 -6.22
N ILE A 89 19.99 9.50 -5.79
CA ILE A 89 19.33 8.44 -5.03
C ILE A 89 18.78 8.98 -3.70
N ARG A 90 19.59 9.72 -2.93
CA ARG A 90 19.13 10.31 -1.66
C ARG A 90 17.95 11.26 -1.86
N ASN A 91 18.04 12.12 -2.85
CA ASN A 91 16.97 13.07 -3.16
C ASN A 91 15.71 12.36 -3.64
N GLY A 92 15.85 11.39 -4.55
CA GLY A 92 14.72 10.61 -5.05
C GLY A 92 13.97 9.85 -3.95
N LEU A 93 14.69 9.18 -3.05
CA LEU A 93 14.07 8.48 -1.92
C LEU A 93 13.38 9.42 -0.93
N ALA A 94 13.98 10.60 -0.67
CA ALA A 94 13.44 11.58 0.26
C ALA A 94 12.25 12.37 -0.29
N MET A 95 12.14 12.50 -1.61
CA MET A 95 11.15 13.35 -2.28
C MET A 95 10.10 12.56 -3.07
N VAL A 96 10.19 11.21 -3.08
CA VAL A 96 9.23 10.41 -3.82
C VAL A 96 7.82 10.57 -3.26
N GLU A 97 6.89 10.94 -4.12
CA GLU A 97 5.47 10.99 -3.83
C GLU A 97 4.75 10.03 -4.77
N LEU A 98 3.87 9.24 -4.23
CA LEU A 98 3.03 8.32 -5.00
C LEU A 98 1.61 8.38 -4.44
N PRO A 99 0.70 9.11 -5.13
CA PRO A 99 -0.68 9.23 -4.69
C PRO A 99 -1.33 7.87 -4.43
N GLY A 100 -2.12 7.78 -3.34
CA GLY A 100 -2.82 6.55 -2.98
C GLY A 100 -1.92 5.41 -2.47
N ARG A 101 -0.71 5.69 -2.02
CA ARG A 101 0.15 4.71 -1.33
C ARG A 101 0.38 5.13 0.11
N PHE A 102 -0.55 4.77 0.97
CA PHE A 102 -0.65 5.22 2.36
C PHE A 102 -0.40 6.73 2.47
N GLN A 103 -1.05 7.45 1.59
CA GLN A 103 -0.95 8.91 1.51
C GLN A 103 -1.76 9.52 2.64
N ILE A 104 -1.08 10.25 3.54
CA ILE A 104 -1.74 10.98 4.60
C ILE A 104 -1.86 12.44 4.15
N VAL A 105 -3.09 12.92 4.04
CA VAL A 105 -3.37 14.34 3.84
C VAL A 105 -3.57 14.96 5.22
N PRO A 106 -2.69 15.87 5.64
CA PRO A 106 -2.82 16.53 6.94
C PRO A 106 -4.10 17.34 7.02
N GLY A 107 -4.79 17.25 8.16
CA GLY A 107 -6.03 17.96 8.38
C GLY A 107 -6.73 17.47 9.65
N GLN A 108 -7.92 17.99 9.87
CA GLN A 108 -8.81 17.60 10.96
C GLN A 108 -10.21 17.41 10.37
N PRO A 109 -10.67 16.16 10.18
CA PRO A 109 -10.01 14.87 10.48
C PRO A 109 -8.81 14.56 9.58
N ALA A 110 -7.95 13.60 10.02
CA ALA A 110 -6.86 13.09 9.19
C ALA A 110 -7.41 12.22 8.05
N LEU A 111 -6.98 12.46 6.81
CA LEU A 111 -7.37 11.66 5.66
C LEU A 111 -6.23 10.73 5.24
N VAL A 112 -6.55 9.45 5.01
CA VAL A 112 -5.61 8.43 4.52
C VAL A 112 -6.15 7.84 3.23
N PHE A 113 -5.36 7.89 2.17
CA PHE A 113 -5.69 7.29 0.87
C PHE A 113 -4.75 6.12 0.57
N ASP A 114 -5.32 4.96 0.23
CA ASP A 114 -4.55 3.78 -0.17
C ASP A 114 -5.27 2.98 -1.25
N VAL A 115 -4.56 2.57 -2.29
CA VAL A 115 -5.11 1.76 -3.38
C VAL A 115 -5.07 0.25 -3.08
N ALA A 116 -4.94 -0.16 -1.82
CA ALA A 116 -4.98 -1.57 -1.41
C ALA A 116 -6.28 -2.23 -1.91
N HIS A 117 -6.16 -3.32 -2.65
CA HIS A 117 -7.26 -3.97 -3.35
C HIS A 117 -7.18 -5.52 -3.32
N ASN A 118 -6.39 -6.08 -2.43
CA ASN A 118 -6.29 -7.50 -2.14
C ASN A 118 -5.92 -7.72 -0.67
N ALA A 119 -6.08 -8.93 -0.16
CA ALA A 119 -5.86 -9.25 1.25
C ALA A 119 -4.44 -8.91 1.75
N HIS A 120 -3.41 -9.12 0.91
CA HIS A 120 -2.02 -8.81 1.27
C HIS A 120 -1.79 -7.30 1.42
N ALA A 121 -2.26 -6.51 0.45
CA ALA A 121 -2.14 -5.04 0.52
C ALA A 121 -2.95 -4.45 1.68
N VAL A 122 -4.14 -5.00 1.96
CA VAL A 122 -4.96 -4.58 3.11
C VAL A 122 -4.31 -4.95 4.44
N ALA A 123 -3.56 -6.07 4.52
CA ALA A 123 -2.76 -6.37 5.71
C ALA A 123 -1.72 -5.28 5.99
N ALA A 124 -0.97 -4.86 4.97
CA ALA A 124 -0.01 -3.76 5.09
C ALA A 124 -0.68 -2.43 5.44
N LEU A 125 -1.84 -2.12 4.83
CA LEU A 125 -2.65 -0.95 5.19
C LEU A 125 -3.05 -0.99 6.67
N THR A 126 -3.53 -2.14 7.17
CA THR A 126 -3.96 -2.30 8.56
C THR A 126 -2.80 -2.06 9.54
N GLU A 127 -1.62 -2.63 9.26
CA GLU A 127 -0.41 -2.42 10.06
C GLU A 127 0.01 -0.94 10.09
N ASN A 128 -0.07 -0.26 8.95
CA ASN A 128 0.24 1.17 8.86
C ASN A 128 -0.77 2.03 9.61
N LEU A 129 -2.07 1.70 9.55
CA LEU A 129 -3.12 2.39 10.31
C LEU A 129 -2.96 2.22 11.82
N ASP A 130 -2.58 1.01 12.27
CA ASP A 130 -2.29 0.73 13.67
C ASP A 130 -1.07 1.53 14.16
N ALA A 131 -0.03 1.61 13.35
CA ALA A 131 1.17 2.39 13.63
C ALA A 131 0.94 3.93 13.71
N MET A 132 -0.18 4.44 13.18
CA MET A 132 -0.55 5.86 13.34
C MET A 132 -0.94 6.22 14.78
N GLY A 133 -1.20 5.24 15.63
CA GLY A 133 -1.68 5.45 17.00
C GLY A 133 -3.20 5.52 17.11
N PHE A 134 -3.68 6.02 18.24
CA PHE A 134 -5.10 6.03 18.60
C PHE A 134 -5.87 7.16 17.91
N TYR A 135 -7.02 6.80 17.35
CA TYR A 135 -8.06 7.71 16.86
C TYR A 135 -9.40 7.31 17.48
N PRO A 136 -10.21 8.27 18.00
CA PRO A 136 -11.49 7.96 18.64
C PRO A 136 -12.44 7.20 17.72
N THR A 137 -12.52 7.62 16.45
CA THR A 137 -13.34 6.97 15.43
C THR A 137 -12.56 6.83 14.12
N THR A 138 -12.63 5.64 13.52
CA THR A 138 -12.12 5.39 12.18
C THR A 138 -13.29 5.21 11.21
N HIS A 139 -13.41 6.13 10.27
CA HIS A 139 -14.34 6.09 9.16
C HIS A 139 -13.67 5.46 7.95
N VAL A 140 -14.34 4.54 7.25
CA VAL A 140 -13.80 3.90 6.06
C VAL A 140 -14.70 4.06 4.86
N VAL A 141 -14.19 4.70 3.81
CA VAL A 141 -14.78 4.72 2.47
C VAL A 141 -14.19 3.57 1.66
N PHE A 142 -15.05 2.67 1.18
CA PHE A 142 -14.63 1.45 0.50
C PHE A 142 -15.41 1.20 -0.77
N GLY A 143 -14.67 1.01 -1.88
CA GLY A 143 -15.20 0.55 -3.15
C GLY A 143 -14.23 -0.44 -3.80
N ALA A 144 -14.72 -1.53 -4.41
CA ALA A 144 -13.88 -2.58 -4.96
C ALA A 144 -14.39 -3.12 -6.29
N MET A 145 -13.51 -3.75 -7.05
CA MET A 145 -13.87 -4.50 -8.25
C MET A 145 -14.56 -5.81 -7.86
N ALA A 146 -15.53 -6.25 -8.68
CA ALA A 146 -16.34 -7.45 -8.42
C ALA A 146 -15.53 -8.76 -8.47
N ASP A 147 -14.39 -8.76 -9.16
CA ASP A 147 -13.47 -9.90 -9.27
C ASP A 147 -12.56 -10.08 -8.03
N LYS A 148 -12.64 -9.20 -7.06
CA LYS A 148 -11.80 -9.26 -5.85
C LYS A 148 -12.45 -10.08 -4.74
N ASP A 149 -11.63 -10.83 -4.02
CA ASP A 149 -12.07 -11.49 -2.79
C ASP A 149 -12.17 -10.45 -1.66
N VAL A 150 -13.38 -9.88 -1.53
CA VAL A 150 -13.66 -8.75 -0.63
C VAL A 150 -13.75 -9.18 0.82
N ALA A 151 -14.25 -10.39 1.11
CA ALA A 151 -14.50 -10.84 2.48
C ALA A 151 -13.23 -10.82 3.37
N PRO A 152 -12.08 -11.40 2.96
CA PRO A 152 -10.87 -11.33 3.77
C PRO A 152 -10.28 -9.92 3.88
N MET A 153 -10.51 -9.04 2.87
CA MET A 153 -10.09 -7.64 2.94
C MET A 153 -10.85 -6.90 4.05
N LEU A 154 -12.18 -7.03 4.07
CA LEU A 154 -13.02 -6.40 5.09
C LEU A 154 -12.74 -6.96 6.48
N ALA A 155 -12.62 -8.29 6.61
CA ALA A 155 -12.33 -8.95 7.89
C ALA A 155 -11.00 -8.47 8.50
N ARG A 156 -9.98 -8.24 7.65
CA ARG A 156 -8.65 -7.82 8.12
C ARG A 156 -8.65 -6.44 8.75
N VAL A 157 -9.35 -5.47 8.17
CA VAL A 157 -9.35 -4.09 8.64
C VAL A 157 -10.49 -3.81 9.65
N ALA A 158 -11.52 -4.65 9.69
CA ALA A 158 -12.70 -4.47 10.55
C ALA A 158 -12.40 -4.17 12.04
N PRO A 159 -11.36 -4.75 12.69
CA PRO A 159 -11.04 -4.40 14.06
C PRO A 159 -10.72 -2.92 14.32
N LEU A 160 -10.27 -2.20 13.29
CA LEU A 160 -9.89 -0.79 13.38
C LEU A 160 -11.03 0.16 12.95
N VAL A 161 -12.18 -0.36 12.47
CA VAL A 161 -13.21 0.44 11.81
C VAL A 161 -14.45 0.59 12.67
N ASP A 162 -14.91 1.82 12.82
CA ASP A 162 -16.12 2.17 13.56
C ASP A 162 -17.28 2.53 12.64
N ARG A 163 -17.01 3.03 11.42
CA ARG A 163 -18.05 3.39 10.44
C ARG A 163 -17.62 3.07 9.02
N TRP A 164 -18.54 2.45 8.25
CA TRP A 164 -18.32 2.09 6.86
C TRP A 164 -19.18 2.91 5.91
N TYR A 165 -18.57 3.35 4.80
CA TYR A 165 -19.21 4.06 3.70
C TYR A 165 -18.85 3.30 2.41
N PHE A 166 -19.70 2.33 2.04
CA PHE A 166 -19.54 1.57 0.82
C PHE A 166 -19.97 2.40 -0.38
N CYS A 167 -19.22 2.37 -1.49
CA CYS A 167 -19.56 3.18 -2.66
C CYS A 167 -19.53 2.36 -3.95
N ASP A 168 -20.40 2.75 -4.89
CA ASP A 168 -20.31 2.33 -6.28
C ASP A 168 -19.10 3.00 -6.94
N LEU A 169 -18.49 2.31 -7.93
CA LEU A 169 -17.39 2.87 -8.71
C LEU A 169 -17.84 3.09 -10.16
N PRO A 170 -17.22 4.06 -10.89
CA PRO A 170 -17.62 4.44 -12.24
C PRO A 170 -17.13 3.45 -13.31
N THR A 171 -17.36 2.15 -13.10
CA THR A 171 -17.00 1.07 -14.03
C THR A 171 -17.95 -0.12 -13.85
N GLU A 172 -18.31 -0.77 -14.97
CA GLU A 172 -19.16 -1.97 -14.98
C GLU A 172 -18.52 -3.16 -14.25
N ARG A 173 -17.20 -3.18 -14.11
CA ARG A 173 -16.46 -4.22 -13.41
C ARG A 173 -16.50 -4.09 -11.89
N ALA A 174 -17.08 -3.03 -11.35
CA ALA A 174 -17.15 -2.80 -9.92
C ALA A 174 -18.25 -3.63 -9.25
N ALA A 175 -18.00 -4.05 -8.01
CA ALA A 175 -19.04 -4.52 -7.12
C ALA A 175 -19.95 -3.35 -6.72
N LYS A 176 -21.26 -3.60 -6.59
CA LYS A 176 -22.18 -2.60 -6.10
C LYS A 176 -22.01 -2.37 -4.59
N ALA A 177 -22.16 -1.13 -4.16
CA ALA A 177 -22.07 -0.75 -2.75
C ALA A 177 -22.95 -1.65 -1.83
N THR A 178 -24.14 -2.00 -2.29
CA THR A 178 -25.05 -2.90 -1.60
C THR A 178 -24.52 -4.34 -1.47
N GLN A 179 -23.78 -4.82 -2.48
CA GLN A 179 -23.12 -6.13 -2.44
C GLN A 179 -21.95 -6.13 -1.46
N LEU A 180 -21.13 -5.06 -1.48
CA LEU A 180 -20.03 -4.89 -0.52
C LEU A 180 -20.55 -4.84 0.92
N GLN A 181 -21.62 -4.10 1.17
CA GLN A 181 -22.28 -4.04 2.46
C GLN A 181 -22.82 -5.42 2.90
N ALA A 182 -23.43 -6.18 1.98
CA ALA A 182 -23.93 -7.53 2.29
C ALA A 182 -22.80 -8.48 2.68
N VAL A 183 -21.64 -8.45 1.99
CA VAL A 183 -20.45 -9.23 2.34
C VAL A 183 -19.94 -8.84 3.73
N TRP A 184 -19.88 -7.54 4.04
CA TRP A 184 -19.49 -7.05 5.34
C TRP A 184 -20.45 -7.53 6.44
N GLN A 185 -21.75 -7.43 6.23
CA GLN A 185 -22.77 -7.88 7.19
C GLN A 185 -22.67 -9.39 7.48
N ALA A 186 -22.41 -10.19 6.46
CA ALA A 186 -22.25 -11.64 6.60
C ALA A 186 -21.01 -12.04 7.42
N GLY A 187 -19.93 -11.25 7.36
CA GLY A 187 -18.67 -11.51 8.07
C GLY A 187 -18.49 -10.75 9.39
N ASN A 188 -19.34 -9.76 9.69
CA ASN A 188 -19.16 -8.87 10.84
C ASN A 188 -19.95 -9.33 12.06
N ALA A 189 -19.24 -9.63 13.14
CA ALA A 189 -19.85 -9.92 14.44
C ALA A 189 -20.17 -8.68 15.29
N ARG A 190 -19.64 -7.48 14.92
CA ARG A 190 -19.81 -6.23 15.69
C ARG A 190 -21.12 -5.55 15.33
N LYS A 191 -22.06 -5.51 16.27
CA LYS A 191 -23.39 -4.89 16.10
C LYS A 191 -23.39 -3.37 16.27
N ASP A 192 -22.35 -2.83 16.86
CA ASP A 192 -22.17 -1.40 17.18
C ASP A 192 -21.61 -0.59 16.00
N VAL A 193 -21.08 -1.25 14.96
CA VAL A 193 -20.52 -0.60 13.78
C VAL A 193 -21.60 -0.27 12.76
N GLN A 194 -21.62 0.98 12.33
CA GLN A 194 -22.59 1.48 11.34
C GLN A 194 -22.03 1.36 9.91
N ALA A 195 -22.94 1.15 8.96
CA ALA A 195 -22.59 1.09 7.54
C ALA A 195 -23.66 1.76 6.67
N SER A 196 -23.22 2.47 5.64
CA SER A 196 -24.07 3.10 4.63
C SER A 196 -23.58 2.82 3.22
N THR A 197 -24.44 3.02 2.22
CA THR A 197 -24.11 2.85 0.80
C THR A 197 -24.28 4.16 0.05
N HIS A 198 -23.39 4.43 -0.90
CA HIS A 198 -23.31 5.68 -1.64
C HIS A 198 -23.13 5.42 -3.14
N ALA A 199 -23.62 6.35 -3.97
CA ALA A 199 -23.62 6.21 -5.42
C ALA A 199 -22.23 6.34 -6.08
N ASN A 200 -21.25 6.91 -5.37
CA ASN A 200 -19.89 7.11 -5.85
C ASN A 200 -18.93 7.40 -4.68
N PRO A 201 -17.60 7.35 -4.90
CA PRO A 201 -16.60 7.62 -3.85
C PRO A 201 -16.68 9.02 -3.25
N GLN A 202 -16.97 10.04 -4.06
CA GLN A 202 -17.09 11.42 -3.56
C GLN A 202 -18.25 11.57 -2.57
N ALA A 203 -19.43 11.03 -2.89
CA ALA A 203 -20.59 11.07 -1.99
C ALA A 203 -20.33 10.30 -0.68
N ALA A 204 -19.58 9.19 -0.74
CA ALA A 204 -19.17 8.44 0.43
C ALA A 204 -18.17 9.23 1.30
N LEU A 205 -17.19 9.88 0.67
CA LEU A 205 -16.22 10.73 1.37
C LEU A 205 -16.89 11.95 2.01
N ASP A 206 -17.79 12.64 1.30
CA ASP A 206 -18.53 13.78 1.82
C ASP A 206 -19.35 13.39 3.06
N ALA A 207 -20.00 12.22 3.00
CA ALA A 207 -20.75 11.69 4.14
C ALA A 207 -19.84 11.33 5.33
N ALA A 208 -18.67 10.77 5.06
CA ALA A 208 -17.68 10.45 6.10
C ALA A 208 -17.13 11.74 6.75
N VAL A 209 -16.78 12.75 5.94
CA VAL A 209 -16.31 14.06 6.43
C VAL A 209 -17.39 14.77 7.27
N ALA A 210 -18.64 14.73 6.82
CA ALA A 210 -19.75 15.35 7.56
C ALA A 210 -20.05 14.67 8.91
N ALA A 211 -19.68 13.39 9.07
CA ALA A 211 -19.93 12.62 10.28
C ALA A 211 -18.71 12.52 11.22
N ALA A 212 -17.52 12.94 10.76
CA ALA A 212 -16.28 12.82 11.51
C ALA A 212 -16.05 14.04 12.41
N ASP A 213 -15.54 13.78 13.61
CA ASP A 213 -14.97 14.81 14.48
C ASP A 213 -13.53 15.18 14.06
N PRO A 214 -13.03 16.36 14.43
CA PRO A 214 -11.67 16.79 14.06
C PRO A 214 -10.55 15.85 14.50
N THR A 215 -10.77 15.04 15.53
CA THR A 215 -9.79 14.08 16.08
C THR A 215 -9.90 12.68 15.46
N ASP A 216 -10.87 12.46 14.58
CA ASP A 216 -11.08 11.19 13.90
C ASP A 216 -10.12 11.02 12.72
N ARG A 217 -10.12 9.82 12.12
CA ARG A 217 -9.49 9.59 10.83
C ARG A 217 -10.47 9.02 9.82
N ILE A 218 -10.27 9.38 8.56
CA ILE A 218 -11.02 8.84 7.43
C ILE A 218 -10.02 8.09 6.54
N VAL A 219 -10.32 6.85 6.20
CA VAL A 219 -9.51 5.99 5.34
C VAL A 219 -10.29 5.70 4.07
N VAL A 220 -9.70 5.98 2.91
CA VAL A 220 -10.30 5.73 1.59
C VAL A 220 -9.46 4.66 0.90
N PHE A 221 -10.06 3.47 0.61
CA PHE A 221 -9.31 2.40 -0.02
C PHE A 221 -10.19 1.41 -0.81
N GLY A 222 -9.56 0.43 -1.47
CA GLY A 222 -10.18 -0.73 -2.12
C GLY A 222 -10.00 -0.79 -3.64
N SER A 223 -9.70 0.33 -4.29
CA SER A 223 -9.42 0.40 -5.73
C SER A 223 -8.74 1.70 -6.10
N PHE A 224 -8.05 1.74 -7.24
CA PHE A 224 -7.63 3.00 -7.86
C PHE A 224 -8.84 3.92 -8.18
N PHE A 225 -10.00 3.37 -8.53
CA PHE A 225 -11.22 4.14 -8.78
C PHE A 225 -11.89 4.67 -7.50
N THR A 226 -11.48 4.18 -6.33
CA THR A 226 -11.99 4.68 -5.06
C THR A 226 -11.20 5.90 -4.59
N VAL A 227 -9.92 5.97 -4.97
CA VAL A 227 -8.94 6.93 -4.45
C VAL A 227 -8.68 8.09 -5.42
N GLY A 228 -8.75 7.83 -6.75
CA GLY A 228 -8.35 8.78 -7.81
C GLY A 228 -9.49 9.41 -8.59
#